data_620ea153a052b2941b21438818e51e8e
#
_entry.id   620ea153a052b2941b21438818e51e8e
#
_cell.length_a   1.000
_cell.length_b   1.000
_cell.length_c   1.000
_cell.angle_alpha   90.00
_cell.angle_beta   90.00
_cell.angle_gamma   90.00
#
_symmetry.space_group_name_H-M   'P 1'
#
loop_
_entity.id
_entity.type
_entity.pdbx_description
1 polymer ?
#
loop_
_entity_poly.entity_id
_entity_poly.type
_entity_poly.pdbx_seq_one_letter_code
_entity_poly.pdbx_strand_id
1 'polypeptide(L)'
;MELVLLTALGVGGATVIGSLIGFIFKNISHKFSDIILSFAAGVMLAAAVLGLIVPSLEYGGKYGILITVAGIFVGAVCLNLIDKLVPHLHKFVGDEPESHHNANLSKVLLFVLAIAIHNLPEGIAAGVGFGSGDTTQALIIAGGIALQNIPEGMVIIAPMLAAGISPRKTFILAMITGLVEVVGTLIGYFAVSISTAILPFALAFAGGTMLYVISDEMIPETHAHGSERGATYALLIGFCVMLVTDVLLG
;
A
#
# COMPACT_ATOMS: atom_id res chain seq x y z
N MET A 1 17.83 -1.42 -15.00
CA MET A 1 17.73 -2.57 -14.10
C MET A 1 18.28 -2.26 -12.71
N GLU A 2 19.48 -1.74 -12.59
CA GLU A 2 20.08 -1.41 -11.28
C GLU A 2 19.22 -0.43 -10.47
N LEU A 3 18.78 0.67 -11.09
CA LEU A 3 17.90 1.64 -10.44
C LEU A 3 16.56 1.03 -10.01
N VAL A 4 15.97 0.15 -10.83
CA VAL A 4 14.72 -0.55 -10.48
C VAL A 4 14.91 -1.44 -9.25
N LEU A 5 16.03 -2.16 -9.16
CA LEU A 5 16.35 -2.99 -7.99
C LEU A 5 16.56 -2.13 -6.74
N LEU A 6 17.29 -1.02 -6.86
CA LEU A 6 17.48 -0.08 -5.74
C LEU A 6 16.15 0.51 -5.29
N THR A 7 15.28 0.89 -6.22
CA THR A 7 13.94 1.39 -5.92
C THR A 7 13.08 0.32 -5.24
N ALA A 8 13.07 -0.91 -5.76
CA ALA A 8 12.35 -2.02 -5.15
C ALA A 8 12.79 -2.27 -3.70
N LEU A 9 14.12 -2.30 -3.47
CA LEU A 9 14.68 -2.44 -2.13
C LEU A 9 14.39 -1.22 -1.24
N GLY A 10 14.30 -0.01 -1.80
CA GLY A 10 13.91 1.21 -1.10
C GLY A 10 12.46 1.18 -0.63
N VAL A 11 11.55 0.77 -1.51
CA VAL A 11 10.11 0.66 -1.22
C VAL A 11 9.86 -0.40 -0.16
N GLY A 12 10.31 -1.65 -0.38
CA GLY A 12 10.14 -2.71 0.62
C GLY A 12 10.96 -2.50 1.90
N GLY A 13 12.11 -1.81 1.79
CA GLY A 13 12.93 -1.41 2.95
C GLY A 13 12.24 -0.37 3.83
N ALA A 14 11.39 0.50 3.27
CA ALA A 14 10.63 1.49 4.03
C ALA A 14 9.65 0.82 4.99
N THR A 15 8.95 -0.24 4.58
CA THR A 15 8.10 -1.08 5.45
C THR A 15 8.90 -1.70 6.60
N VAL A 16 10.11 -2.20 6.30
CA VAL A 16 11.01 -2.75 7.34
C VAL A 16 11.47 -1.66 8.31
N ILE A 17 11.84 -0.48 7.82
CA ILE A 17 12.21 0.66 8.66
C ILE A 17 11.03 1.08 9.54
N GLY A 18 9.82 1.17 8.97
CA GLY A 18 8.60 1.44 9.71
C GLY A 18 8.38 0.43 10.84
N SER A 19 8.56 -0.86 10.57
CA SER A 19 8.42 -1.91 11.57
C SER A 19 9.44 -1.78 12.72
N LEU A 20 10.69 -1.41 12.42
CA LEU A 20 11.70 -1.14 13.45
C LEU A 20 11.29 0.05 14.34
N ILE A 21 10.75 1.12 13.73
CA ILE A 21 10.20 2.27 14.47
C ILE A 21 9.03 1.81 15.35
N GLY A 22 8.14 0.95 14.83
CA GLY A 22 7.03 0.36 15.58
C GLY A 22 7.48 -0.43 16.80
N PHE A 23 8.62 -1.12 16.74
CA PHE A 23 9.20 -1.79 17.91
C PHE A 23 9.71 -0.82 18.99
N ILE A 24 10.16 0.38 18.60
CA ILE A 24 10.57 1.43 19.54
C ILE A 24 9.33 2.00 20.25
N PHE A 25 8.26 2.22 19.51
CA PHE A 25 7.01 2.82 19.99
C PHE A 25 5.92 1.77 20.23
N LYS A 26 6.21 0.71 20.97
CA LYS A 26 5.31 -0.45 21.20
C LYS A 26 3.90 -0.11 21.71
N ASN A 27 3.75 1.02 22.39
CA ASN A 27 2.48 1.49 22.99
C ASN A 27 1.95 2.72 22.24
N ILE A 28 1.73 2.58 20.95
CA ILE A 28 1.14 3.64 20.14
C ILE A 28 -0.36 3.75 20.50
N SER A 29 -0.85 4.96 20.82
CA SER A 29 -2.28 5.18 21.02
C SER A 29 -3.03 5.02 19.72
N HIS A 30 -4.29 4.53 19.75
CA HIS A 30 -5.14 4.44 18.57
C HIS A 30 -5.21 5.78 17.82
N LYS A 31 -5.38 6.89 18.53
CA LYS A 31 -5.38 8.23 17.95
C LYS A 31 -4.12 8.54 17.14
N PHE A 32 -2.94 8.18 17.63
CA PHE A 32 -1.69 8.42 16.91
C PHE A 32 -1.58 7.51 15.69
N SER A 33 -1.98 6.23 15.84
CA SER A 33 -2.06 5.27 14.73
C SER A 33 -2.98 5.77 13.63
N ASP A 34 -4.20 6.25 13.97
CA ASP A 34 -5.17 6.80 13.03
C ASP A 34 -4.61 7.99 12.25
N ILE A 35 -3.90 8.90 12.94
CA ILE A 35 -3.31 10.08 12.30
C ILE A 35 -2.21 9.70 11.31
N ILE A 36 -1.28 8.83 11.70
CA ILE A 36 -0.17 8.46 10.81
C ILE A 36 -0.63 7.59 9.64
N LEU A 37 -1.60 6.70 9.86
CA LEU A 37 -2.16 5.88 8.80
C LEU A 37 -3.04 6.71 7.84
N SER A 38 -3.79 7.69 8.36
CA SER A 38 -4.51 8.64 7.50
C SER A 38 -3.56 9.51 6.67
N PHE A 39 -2.44 9.95 7.23
CA PHE A 39 -1.40 10.64 6.46
C PHE A 39 -0.90 9.76 5.32
N ALA A 40 -0.59 8.49 5.59
CA ALA A 40 -0.20 7.51 4.58
C ALA A 40 -1.26 7.36 3.49
N ALA A 41 -2.54 7.21 3.86
CA ALA A 41 -3.66 7.15 2.92
C ALA A 41 -3.76 8.40 2.02
N GLY A 42 -3.45 9.57 2.55
CA GLY A 42 -3.40 10.81 1.78
C GLY A 42 -2.27 10.84 0.75
N VAL A 43 -1.07 10.42 1.14
CA VAL A 43 0.08 10.27 0.22
C VAL A 43 -0.26 9.27 -0.89
N MET A 44 -0.81 8.11 -0.49
CA MET A 44 -1.22 7.04 -1.41
C MET A 44 -2.30 7.51 -2.40
N LEU A 45 -3.28 8.29 -1.93
CA LEU A 45 -4.34 8.84 -2.77
C LEU A 45 -3.78 9.77 -3.86
N ALA A 46 -2.87 10.68 -3.49
CA ALA A 46 -2.22 11.57 -4.44
C ALA A 46 -1.34 10.78 -5.43
N ALA A 47 -0.54 9.83 -4.96
CA ALA A 47 0.28 8.97 -5.81
C ALA A 47 -0.56 8.16 -6.81
N ALA A 48 -1.69 7.59 -6.37
CA ALA A 48 -2.59 6.84 -7.23
C ALA A 48 -3.22 7.72 -8.32
N VAL A 49 -3.66 8.93 -7.96
CA VAL A 49 -4.32 9.83 -8.92
C VAL A 49 -3.30 10.50 -9.84
N LEU A 50 -2.31 11.18 -9.27
CA LEU A 50 -1.36 12.00 -10.04
C LEU A 50 -0.30 11.14 -10.74
N GLY A 51 0.22 10.13 -10.04
CA GLY A 51 1.31 9.30 -10.57
C GLY A 51 0.87 8.16 -11.47
N LEU A 52 -0.37 7.67 -11.36
CA LEU A 52 -0.82 6.48 -12.08
C LEU A 52 -2.03 6.76 -12.99
N ILE A 53 -3.13 7.30 -12.43
CA ILE A 53 -4.39 7.45 -13.18
C ILE A 53 -4.29 8.54 -14.24
N VAL A 54 -3.74 9.70 -13.90
CA VAL A 54 -3.56 10.80 -14.86
C VAL A 54 -2.61 10.41 -15.97
N PRO A 55 -1.41 9.86 -15.71
CA PRO A 55 -0.54 9.34 -16.78
C PRO A 55 -1.18 8.24 -17.63
N SER A 56 -2.02 7.37 -17.04
CA SER A 56 -2.77 6.38 -17.82
C SER A 56 -3.64 7.02 -18.90
N LEU A 57 -4.32 8.15 -18.58
CA LEU A 57 -5.13 8.90 -19.57
C LEU A 57 -4.26 9.42 -20.69
N GLU A 58 -3.09 9.96 -20.39
CA GLU A 58 -2.16 10.55 -21.35
C GLU A 58 -1.56 9.49 -22.29
N TYR A 59 -1.04 8.40 -21.72
CA TYR A 59 -0.45 7.30 -22.50
C TYR A 59 -1.48 6.49 -23.29
N GLY A 60 -2.75 6.50 -22.88
CA GLY A 60 -3.84 5.81 -23.58
C GLY A 60 -4.31 6.47 -24.88
N GLY A 61 -3.85 7.70 -25.18
CA GLY A 61 -4.15 8.44 -26.41
C GLY A 61 -5.67 8.55 -26.67
N LYS A 62 -6.08 8.24 -27.89
CA LYS A 62 -7.51 8.34 -28.28
C LYS A 62 -8.47 7.51 -27.43
N TYR A 63 -8.01 6.40 -26.88
CA TYR A 63 -8.80 5.48 -26.04
C TYR A 63 -8.46 5.59 -24.55
N GLY A 64 -7.67 6.60 -24.16
CA GLY A 64 -7.17 6.77 -22.80
C GLY A 64 -8.26 6.67 -21.74
N ILE A 65 -9.37 7.41 -21.93
CA ILE A 65 -10.47 7.37 -20.94
C ILE A 65 -11.08 5.96 -20.75
N LEU A 66 -11.27 5.22 -21.86
CA LEU A 66 -11.83 3.86 -21.80
C LEU A 66 -10.87 2.88 -21.14
N ILE A 67 -9.59 2.95 -21.50
CA ILE A 67 -8.54 2.09 -20.94
C ILE A 67 -8.38 2.39 -19.45
N THR A 68 -8.33 3.67 -19.07
CA THR A 68 -8.16 4.08 -17.67
C THR A 68 -9.36 3.66 -16.82
N VAL A 69 -10.58 3.93 -17.27
CA VAL A 69 -11.78 3.49 -16.53
C VAL A 69 -11.82 1.97 -16.40
N ALA A 70 -11.55 1.24 -17.48
CA ALA A 70 -11.50 -0.23 -17.44
C ALA A 70 -10.41 -0.72 -16.48
N GLY A 71 -9.20 -0.13 -16.53
CA GLY A 71 -8.10 -0.49 -15.65
C GLY A 71 -8.42 -0.29 -14.17
N ILE A 72 -8.99 0.88 -13.81
CA ILE A 72 -9.42 1.18 -12.44
C ILE A 72 -10.40 0.12 -11.93
N PHE A 73 -11.46 -0.16 -12.68
CA PHE A 73 -12.45 -1.13 -12.22
C PHE A 73 -11.92 -2.57 -12.19
N VAL A 74 -11.10 -2.97 -13.15
CA VAL A 74 -10.48 -4.30 -13.15
C VAL A 74 -9.53 -4.43 -11.95
N GLY A 75 -8.74 -3.40 -11.65
CA GLY A 75 -7.88 -3.36 -10.47
C GLY A 75 -8.67 -3.50 -9.16
N ALA A 76 -9.69 -2.69 -8.99
CA ALA A 76 -10.57 -2.73 -7.82
C ALA A 76 -11.28 -4.09 -7.66
N VAL A 77 -11.84 -4.63 -8.76
CA VAL A 77 -12.50 -5.96 -8.75
C VAL A 77 -11.50 -7.07 -8.46
N CYS A 78 -10.31 -7.01 -9.04
CA CYS A 78 -9.26 -7.99 -8.80
C CYS A 78 -8.90 -8.04 -7.31
N LEU A 79 -8.67 -6.87 -6.70
CA LEU A 79 -8.36 -6.79 -5.27
C LEU A 79 -9.55 -7.27 -4.41
N ASN A 80 -10.76 -6.84 -4.71
CA ASN A 80 -11.97 -7.30 -4.02
C ASN A 80 -12.16 -8.82 -4.08
N LEU A 81 -11.79 -9.45 -5.20
CA LEU A 81 -11.86 -10.90 -5.34
C LEU A 81 -10.77 -11.60 -4.51
N ILE A 82 -9.54 -11.10 -4.54
CA ILE A 82 -8.45 -11.63 -3.72
C ILE A 82 -8.83 -11.54 -2.25
N ASP A 83 -9.36 -10.42 -1.85
CA ASP A 83 -9.78 -10.08 -0.51
C ASP A 83 -10.92 -10.98 0.00
N LYS A 84 -11.90 -11.31 -0.84
CA LYS A 84 -12.93 -12.30 -0.52
C LYS A 84 -12.40 -13.74 -0.38
N LEU A 85 -11.29 -14.05 -1.05
CA LEU A 85 -10.65 -15.36 -0.92
C LEU A 85 -9.85 -15.48 0.38
N VAL A 86 -9.45 -14.34 0.95
CA VAL A 86 -8.74 -14.24 2.23
C VAL A 86 -9.69 -13.67 3.26
N PRO A 87 -10.14 -14.43 4.27
CA PRO A 87 -11.04 -13.92 5.30
C PRO A 87 -10.43 -12.72 6.02
N HIS A 88 -11.12 -11.58 5.98
CA HIS A 88 -10.66 -10.35 6.61
C HIS A 88 -10.49 -10.43 8.12
N LEU A 89 -9.54 -9.65 8.61
CA LEU A 89 -9.25 -9.46 10.04
C LEU A 89 -10.43 -8.88 10.83
N HIS A 90 -11.30 -8.09 10.18
CA HIS A 90 -12.46 -7.45 10.80
C HIS A 90 -13.44 -8.41 11.49
N LYS A 91 -13.49 -9.68 11.08
CA LYS A 91 -14.28 -10.71 11.78
C LYS A 91 -13.60 -11.27 13.03
N PHE A 92 -12.32 -10.96 13.27
CA PHE A 92 -11.57 -11.55 14.37
C PHE A 92 -11.42 -10.65 15.61
N VAL A 93 -11.79 -9.37 15.52
CA VAL A 93 -11.75 -8.42 16.65
C VAL A 93 -13.04 -8.48 17.48
N GLY A 94 -14.11 -9.11 16.98
CA GLY A 94 -15.44 -9.01 17.54
C GLY A 94 -16.09 -10.24 18.17
N ASP A 95 -15.60 -11.47 18.04
CA ASP A 95 -16.33 -12.66 18.57
C ASP A 95 -15.43 -13.68 19.28
N GLU A 96 -15.74 -13.83 20.55
CA GLU A 96 -15.63 -14.91 21.54
C GLU A 96 -14.45 -15.93 21.58
N PRO A 97 -14.00 -16.28 22.82
CA PRO A 97 -12.81 -17.09 23.03
C PRO A 97 -13.16 -18.59 23.17
N GLU A 98 -12.93 -19.40 22.14
CA GLU A 98 -12.81 -20.84 22.38
C GLU A 98 -11.79 -21.53 21.47
N SER A 99 -10.91 -22.32 22.11
CA SER A 99 -9.85 -23.22 21.62
C SER A 99 -8.51 -22.63 21.20
N HIS A 100 -7.58 -22.63 22.09
CA HIS A 100 -6.52 -21.70 22.37
C HIS A 100 -5.18 -21.82 21.63
N HIS A 101 -4.90 -22.70 20.69
CA HIS A 101 -3.54 -22.76 20.10
C HIS A 101 -3.51 -22.71 18.57
N ASN A 102 -4.46 -23.34 17.90
CA ASN A 102 -4.51 -23.36 16.43
C ASN A 102 -5.22 -22.09 15.86
N ALA A 103 -6.15 -21.50 16.61
CA ALA A 103 -6.86 -20.28 16.22
C ALA A 103 -5.95 -19.06 16.14
N ASN A 104 -4.96 -18.93 17.04
CA ASN A 104 -4.04 -17.81 17.03
C ASN A 104 -3.07 -17.81 15.84
N LEU A 105 -2.58 -18.99 15.45
CA LEU A 105 -1.69 -19.11 14.28
C LEU A 105 -2.44 -18.79 12.99
N SER A 106 -3.68 -19.22 12.85
CA SER A 106 -4.52 -18.89 11.70
C SER A 106 -4.82 -17.39 11.61
N LYS A 107 -5.08 -16.72 12.74
CA LYS A 107 -5.31 -15.27 12.81
C LYS A 107 -4.07 -14.49 12.35
N VAL A 108 -2.89 -14.89 12.80
CA VAL A 108 -1.63 -14.28 12.40
C VAL A 108 -1.35 -14.44 10.92
N LEU A 109 -1.57 -15.63 10.40
CA LEU A 109 -1.34 -15.92 8.98
C LEU A 109 -2.29 -15.08 8.09
N LEU A 110 -3.55 -14.95 8.49
CA LEU A 110 -4.53 -14.11 7.80
C LEU A 110 -4.17 -12.63 7.85
N PHE A 111 -3.69 -12.13 9.01
CA PHE A 111 -3.23 -10.75 9.15
C PHE A 111 -2.04 -10.44 8.22
N VAL A 112 -1.01 -11.29 8.23
CA VAL A 112 0.14 -11.13 7.33
C VAL A 112 -0.27 -11.21 5.88
N LEU A 113 -1.20 -12.10 5.56
CA LEU A 113 -1.68 -12.28 4.20
C LEU A 113 -2.48 -11.05 3.72
N ALA A 114 -3.32 -10.46 4.58
CA ALA A 114 -4.02 -9.22 4.28
C ALA A 114 -3.03 -8.10 3.94
N ILE A 115 -2.02 -7.87 4.79
CA ILE A 115 -0.98 -6.86 4.53
C ILE A 115 -0.20 -7.16 3.24
N ALA A 116 0.15 -8.42 2.99
CA ALA A 116 0.83 -8.79 1.76
C ALA A 116 -0.01 -8.53 0.49
N ILE A 117 -1.35 -8.64 0.61
CA ILE A 117 -2.28 -8.31 -0.46
C ILE A 117 -2.25 -6.82 -0.79
N HIS A 118 -2.10 -5.94 0.22
CA HIS A 118 -1.98 -4.49 0.02
C HIS A 118 -0.61 -4.10 -0.54
N ASN A 119 0.45 -4.67 -0.03
CA ASN A 119 1.82 -4.36 -0.42
C ASN A 119 2.16 -4.81 -1.85
N LEU A 120 1.51 -5.86 -2.36
CA LEU A 120 1.75 -6.34 -3.73
C LEU A 120 1.34 -5.31 -4.80
N PRO A 121 0.12 -4.74 -4.79
CA PRO A 121 -0.26 -3.64 -5.68
C PRO A 121 0.63 -2.41 -5.60
N GLU A 122 1.09 -2.04 -4.41
CA GLU A 122 2.00 -0.91 -4.21
C GLU A 122 3.35 -1.15 -4.89
N GLY A 123 3.92 -2.34 -4.68
CA GLY A 123 5.12 -2.73 -5.42
C GLY A 123 4.89 -2.70 -6.94
N ILE A 124 3.78 -3.27 -7.43
CA ILE A 124 3.45 -3.24 -8.86
C ILE A 124 3.38 -1.78 -9.36
N ALA A 125 2.76 -0.87 -8.63
CA ALA A 125 2.67 0.55 -8.97
C ALA A 125 4.05 1.18 -9.13
N ALA A 126 4.97 0.94 -8.17
CA ALA A 126 6.35 1.41 -8.23
C ALA A 126 7.08 0.87 -9.48
N GLY A 127 6.86 -0.40 -9.83
CA GLY A 127 7.48 -1.04 -10.99
C GLY A 127 6.93 -0.55 -12.32
N VAL A 128 5.62 -0.40 -12.44
CA VAL A 128 4.92 0.08 -13.66
C VAL A 128 5.33 1.51 -13.99
N GLY A 129 5.59 2.37 -12.98
CA GLY A 129 6.07 3.74 -13.18
C GLY A 129 7.31 3.82 -14.08
N PHE A 130 8.22 2.85 -14.03
CA PHE A 130 9.39 2.80 -14.90
C PHE A 130 9.07 2.49 -16.37
N GLY A 131 7.87 2.04 -16.68
CA GLY A 131 7.45 1.74 -18.06
C GLY A 131 7.21 2.99 -18.92
N SER A 132 7.02 4.14 -18.30
CA SER A 132 6.85 5.43 -19.00
C SER A 132 8.13 5.89 -19.70
N GLY A 133 9.29 5.43 -19.26
CA GLY A 133 10.60 5.95 -19.65
C GLY A 133 10.99 7.23 -18.91
N ASP A 134 10.08 7.82 -18.14
CA ASP A 134 10.34 8.96 -17.26
C ASP A 134 10.81 8.47 -15.88
N THR A 135 12.12 8.48 -15.71
CA THR A 135 12.77 8.03 -14.47
C THR A 135 12.41 8.95 -13.29
N THR A 136 12.24 10.23 -13.51
CA THR A 136 11.91 11.20 -12.45
C THR A 136 10.52 10.89 -11.91
N GLN A 137 9.54 10.75 -12.78
CA GLN A 137 8.18 10.40 -12.39
C GLN A 137 8.11 9.03 -11.69
N ALA A 138 8.84 8.04 -12.19
CA ALA A 138 8.94 6.73 -11.55
C ALA A 138 9.49 6.82 -10.12
N LEU A 139 10.51 7.64 -9.88
CA LEU A 139 11.10 7.83 -8.56
C LEU A 139 10.19 8.63 -7.62
N ILE A 140 9.39 9.56 -8.13
CA ILE A 140 8.39 10.30 -7.34
C ILE A 140 7.30 9.35 -6.85
N ILE A 141 6.76 8.51 -7.72
CA ILE A 141 5.77 7.49 -7.37
C ILE A 141 6.34 6.54 -6.30
N ALA A 142 7.52 5.99 -6.55
CA ALA A 142 8.18 5.08 -5.64
C ALA A 142 8.53 5.74 -4.29
N GLY A 143 8.94 7.02 -4.31
CA GLY A 143 9.20 7.82 -3.12
C GLY A 143 7.93 8.06 -2.29
N GLY A 144 6.81 8.34 -2.93
CA GLY A 144 5.49 8.43 -2.28
C GLY A 144 5.09 7.11 -1.62
N ILE A 145 5.25 5.99 -2.34
CA ILE A 145 4.98 4.65 -1.80
C ILE A 145 5.92 4.34 -0.62
N ALA A 146 7.22 4.61 -0.73
CA ALA A 146 8.15 4.43 0.37
C ALA A 146 7.80 5.30 1.60
N LEU A 147 7.33 6.53 1.39
CA LEU A 147 6.91 7.43 2.46
C LEU A 147 5.71 6.90 3.24
N GLN A 148 4.70 6.33 2.57
CA GLN A 148 3.51 5.74 3.20
C GLN A 148 3.81 4.41 3.90
N ASN A 149 4.75 3.62 3.36
CA ASN A 149 5.13 2.31 3.90
C ASN A 149 5.78 2.42 5.29
N ILE A 150 6.42 3.55 5.63
CA ILE A 150 6.96 3.76 6.98
C ILE A 150 5.85 3.77 8.03
N PRO A 151 4.80 4.61 7.96
CA PRO A 151 3.63 4.52 8.82
C PRO A 151 2.98 3.13 8.86
N GLU A 152 2.78 2.52 7.71
CA GLU A 152 2.12 1.21 7.62
C GLU A 152 2.93 0.12 8.31
N GLY A 153 4.23 0.03 8.04
CA GLY A 153 5.12 -0.89 8.73
C GLY A 153 5.16 -0.67 10.26
N MET A 154 4.98 0.58 10.71
CA MET A 154 4.98 0.91 12.12
C MET A 154 3.71 0.42 12.83
N VAL A 155 2.53 0.59 12.23
CA VAL A 155 1.25 0.25 12.88
C VAL A 155 1.00 -1.25 12.97
N ILE A 156 1.66 -2.06 12.16
CA ILE A 156 1.56 -3.52 12.16
C ILE A 156 2.05 -4.13 13.49
N ILE A 157 3.04 -3.54 14.13
CA ILE A 157 3.79 -4.16 15.23
C ILE A 157 2.93 -4.34 16.47
N ALA A 158 2.20 -3.30 16.88
CA ALA A 158 1.42 -3.34 18.11
C ALA A 158 0.33 -4.42 18.12
N PRO A 159 -0.52 -4.56 17.08
CA PRO A 159 -1.52 -5.63 17.01
C PRO A 159 -0.91 -7.04 17.04
N MET A 160 0.21 -7.25 16.34
CA MET A 160 0.87 -8.55 16.34
C MET A 160 1.41 -8.95 17.70
N LEU A 161 2.05 -8.02 18.42
CA LEU A 161 2.53 -8.24 19.77
C LEU A 161 1.36 -8.47 20.74
N ALA A 162 0.27 -7.71 20.61
CA ALA A 162 -0.95 -7.89 21.41
C ALA A 162 -1.61 -9.26 21.18
N ALA A 163 -1.54 -9.79 19.95
CA ALA A 163 -1.98 -11.16 19.62
C ALA A 163 -1.05 -12.26 20.16
N GLY A 164 0.01 -11.91 20.92
CA GLY A 164 0.92 -12.87 21.55
C GLY A 164 2.02 -13.40 20.61
N ILE A 165 2.23 -12.77 19.47
CA ILE A 165 3.31 -13.15 18.54
C ILE A 165 4.64 -12.64 19.10
N SER A 166 5.66 -13.50 19.11
CA SER A 166 6.96 -13.10 19.61
C SER A 166 7.58 -11.99 18.75
N PRO A 167 8.35 -11.04 19.32
CA PRO A 167 8.96 -9.93 18.58
C PRO A 167 9.78 -10.38 17.36
N ARG A 168 10.50 -11.50 17.49
CA ARG A 168 11.27 -12.06 16.37
C ARG A 168 10.37 -12.50 15.21
N LYS A 169 9.25 -13.17 15.50
CA LYS A 169 8.30 -13.59 14.47
C LYS A 169 7.62 -12.38 13.85
N THR A 170 7.19 -11.41 14.65
CA THR A 170 6.62 -10.15 14.18
C THR A 170 7.54 -9.44 13.20
N PHE A 171 8.83 -9.31 13.52
CA PHE A 171 9.81 -8.70 12.63
C PHE A 171 9.99 -9.47 11.32
N ILE A 172 10.10 -10.81 11.40
CA ILE A 172 10.22 -11.65 10.19
C ILE A 172 9.00 -11.50 9.29
N LEU A 173 7.80 -11.46 9.86
CA LEU A 173 6.57 -11.29 9.10
C LEU A 173 6.50 -9.90 8.44
N ALA A 174 6.84 -8.84 9.16
CA ALA A 174 6.95 -7.49 8.60
C ALA A 174 8.01 -7.42 7.48
N MET A 175 9.11 -8.13 7.61
CA MET A 175 10.13 -8.24 6.57
C MET A 175 9.61 -8.96 5.32
N ILE A 176 8.77 -9.99 5.50
CA ILE A 176 8.14 -10.72 4.38
C ILE A 176 7.17 -9.80 3.63
N THR A 177 6.38 -8.97 4.32
CA THR A 177 5.49 -8.01 3.64
C THR A 177 6.26 -6.99 2.81
N GLY A 178 7.37 -6.45 3.31
CA GLY A 178 8.27 -5.62 2.53
C GLY A 178 8.91 -6.34 1.33
N LEU A 179 9.22 -7.63 1.45
CA LEU A 179 9.71 -8.42 0.31
C LEU A 179 8.63 -8.62 -0.77
N VAL A 180 7.36 -8.68 -0.41
CA VAL A 180 6.24 -8.74 -1.38
C VAL A 180 6.25 -7.49 -2.26
N GLU A 181 6.54 -6.31 -1.72
CA GLU A 181 6.68 -5.07 -2.48
C GLU A 181 7.85 -5.14 -3.48
N VAL A 182 8.98 -5.71 -3.05
CA VAL A 182 10.13 -5.93 -3.98
C VAL A 182 9.71 -6.82 -5.14
N VAL A 183 9.00 -7.92 -4.86
CA VAL A 183 8.48 -8.82 -5.89
C VAL A 183 7.48 -8.11 -6.78
N GLY A 184 6.55 -7.34 -6.19
CA GLY A 184 5.58 -6.52 -6.92
C GLY A 184 6.25 -5.53 -7.88
N THR A 185 7.28 -4.82 -7.41
CA THR A 185 8.05 -3.87 -8.24
C THR A 185 8.68 -4.55 -9.45
N LEU A 186 9.26 -5.73 -9.26
CA LEU A 186 9.83 -6.49 -10.37
C LEU A 186 8.76 -6.98 -11.34
N ILE A 187 7.62 -7.47 -10.84
CA ILE A 187 6.48 -7.89 -11.67
C ILE A 187 5.98 -6.71 -12.50
N GLY A 188 5.73 -5.55 -11.88
CA GLY A 188 5.27 -4.35 -12.56
C GLY A 188 6.24 -3.89 -13.65
N TYR A 189 7.52 -3.81 -13.33
CA TYR A 189 8.57 -3.45 -14.27
C TYR A 189 8.66 -4.40 -15.47
N PHE A 190 8.71 -5.71 -15.23
CA PHE A 190 8.81 -6.69 -16.32
C PHE A 190 7.54 -6.73 -17.17
N ALA A 191 6.36 -6.58 -16.57
CA ALA A 191 5.11 -6.54 -17.33
C ALA A 191 5.12 -5.44 -18.39
N VAL A 192 5.48 -4.21 -18.01
CA VAL A 192 5.52 -3.08 -18.96
C VAL A 192 6.75 -3.12 -19.88
N SER A 193 7.84 -3.77 -19.47
CA SER A 193 9.02 -3.98 -20.31
C SER A 193 8.78 -4.95 -21.46
N ILE A 194 7.84 -5.91 -21.29
CA ILE A 194 7.45 -6.86 -22.36
C ILE A 194 6.66 -6.14 -23.45
N SER A 195 5.78 -5.22 -23.07
CA SER A 195 4.96 -4.47 -24.01
C SER A 195 4.55 -3.12 -23.42
N THR A 196 5.03 -2.04 -24.02
CA THR A 196 4.62 -0.69 -23.65
C THR A 196 3.14 -0.40 -23.99
N ALA A 197 2.53 -1.20 -24.85
CA ALA A 197 1.10 -1.07 -25.17
C ALA A 197 0.18 -1.36 -23.96
N ILE A 198 0.65 -2.11 -22.97
CA ILE A 198 -0.11 -2.38 -21.75
C ILE A 198 0.07 -1.29 -20.68
N LEU A 199 1.01 -0.36 -20.86
CA LEU A 199 1.35 0.66 -19.87
C LEU A 199 0.14 1.45 -19.38
N PRO A 200 -0.74 2.03 -20.24
CA PRO A 200 -1.90 2.77 -19.76
C PRO A 200 -2.82 1.94 -18.88
N PHE A 201 -3.08 0.69 -19.30
CA PHE A 201 -3.91 -0.21 -18.53
C PHE A 201 -3.24 -0.61 -17.21
N ALA A 202 -1.93 -0.91 -17.21
CA ALA A 202 -1.19 -1.31 -16.02
C ALA A 202 -1.14 -0.18 -14.96
N LEU A 203 -0.93 1.08 -15.41
CA LEU A 203 -1.01 2.26 -14.55
C LEU A 203 -2.40 2.42 -13.92
N ALA A 204 -3.45 2.34 -14.74
CA ALA A 204 -4.82 2.45 -14.25
C ALA A 204 -5.21 1.29 -13.32
N PHE A 205 -4.76 0.08 -13.64
CA PHE A 205 -4.96 -1.10 -12.79
C PHE A 205 -4.34 -0.90 -11.41
N ALA A 206 -3.06 -0.51 -11.35
CA ALA A 206 -2.38 -0.23 -10.09
C ALA A 206 -3.05 0.92 -9.32
N GLY A 207 -3.40 2.03 -10.00
CA GLY A 207 -4.16 3.12 -9.39
C GLY A 207 -5.52 2.68 -8.84
N GLY A 208 -6.22 1.79 -9.55
CA GLY A 208 -7.51 1.25 -9.14
C GLY A 208 -7.42 0.35 -7.91
N THR A 209 -6.40 -0.50 -7.81
CA THR A 209 -6.13 -1.31 -6.60
C THR A 209 -5.84 -0.42 -5.40
N MET A 210 -5.01 0.62 -5.57
CA MET A 210 -4.69 1.56 -4.49
C MET A 210 -5.94 2.34 -4.03
N LEU A 211 -6.78 2.82 -4.95
CA LEU A 211 -8.04 3.49 -4.60
C LEU A 211 -8.98 2.56 -3.82
N TYR A 212 -9.01 1.28 -4.17
CA TYR A 212 -9.80 0.29 -3.44
C TYR A 212 -9.32 0.16 -1.99
N VAL A 213 -8.02 -0.05 -1.75
CA VAL A 213 -7.44 -0.15 -0.40
C VAL A 213 -7.73 1.10 0.42
N ILE A 214 -7.50 2.29 -0.15
CA ILE A 214 -7.75 3.55 0.56
C ILE A 214 -9.21 3.66 1.00
N SER A 215 -10.14 3.33 0.12
CA SER A 215 -11.57 3.54 0.33
C SER A 215 -12.22 2.47 1.20
N ASP A 216 -11.84 1.21 1.02
CA ASP A 216 -12.45 0.07 1.70
C ASP A 216 -11.82 -0.22 3.07
N GLU A 217 -10.54 0.15 3.25
CA GLU A 217 -9.80 -0.24 4.44
C GLU A 217 -9.20 0.95 5.20
N MET A 218 -8.31 1.76 4.58
CA MET A 218 -7.55 2.77 5.31
C MET A 218 -8.45 3.87 5.88
N ILE A 219 -9.37 4.44 5.09
CA ILE A 219 -10.27 5.49 5.56
C ILE A 219 -11.23 4.96 6.64
N PRO A 220 -11.93 3.82 6.46
CA PRO A 220 -12.79 3.28 7.51
C PRO A 220 -12.03 2.98 8.80
N GLU A 221 -10.87 2.34 8.72
CA GLU A 221 -10.06 2.00 9.90
C GLU A 221 -9.67 3.25 10.69
N THR A 222 -9.12 4.26 10.02
CA THR A 222 -8.63 5.48 10.68
C THR A 222 -9.75 6.38 11.22
N HIS A 223 -11.01 6.12 10.86
CA HIS A 223 -12.18 6.87 11.31
C HIS A 223 -13.04 6.09 12.32
N ALA A 224 -12.59 4.90 12.77
CA ALA A 224 -13.37 4.04 13.68
C ALA A 224 -13.17 4.33 15.18
N HIS A 225 -12.14 5.12 15.58
CA HIS A 225 -11.68 5.21 16.96
C HIS A 225 -11.93 6.57 17.63
N GLY A 226 -12.84 7.42 17.10
CA GLY A 226 -13.23 8.70 17.70
C GLY A 226 -12.24 9.86 17.43
N SER A 227 -11.36 9.73 16.45
CA SER A 227 -10.40 10.77 16.03
C SER A 227 -10.60 11.26 14.59
N GLU A 228 -11.81 11.14 14.06
CA GLU A 228 -12.17 11.31 12.65
C GLU A 228 -11.70 12.65 12.07
N ARG A 229 -11.86 13.75 12.83
CA ARG A 229 -11.41 15.08 12.37
C ARG A 229 -9.88 15.15 12.22
N GLY A 230 -9.15 14.55 13.18
CA GLY A 230 -7.70 14.49 13.15
C GLY A 230 -7.22 13.65 11.97
N ALA A 231 -7.82 12.50 11.75
CA ALA A 231 -7.59 11.60 10.65
C ALA A 231 -7.83 12.31 9.29
N THR A 232 -8.96 13.01 9.15
CA THR A 232 -9.28 13.78 7.94
C THR A 232 -8.21 14.83 7.60
N TYR A 233 -7.77 15.63 8.59
CA TYR A 233 -6.73 16.62 8.35
C TYR A 233 -5.36 15.97 8.05
N ALA A 234 -5.03 14.86 8.68
CA ALA A 234 -3.83 14.12 8.40
C ALA A 234 -3.80 13.58 6.96
N LEU A 235 -4.93 13.04 6.47
CA LEU A 235 -5.11 12.62 5.09
C LEU A 235 -4.89 13.79 4.12
N LEU A 236 -5.52 14.94 4.38
CA LEU A 236 -5.34 16.13 3.53
C LEU A 236 -3.89 16.60 3.53
N ILE A 237 -3.19 16.56 4.67
CA ILE A 237 -1.77 16.90 4.75
C ILE A 237 -0.93 15.93 3.92
N GLY A 238 -1.16 14.62 4.05
CA GLY A 238 -0.47 13.60 3.26
C GLY A 238 -0.67 13.81 1.76
N PHE A 239 -1.92 14.04 1.34
CA PHE A 239 -2.25 14.37 -0.04
C PHE A 239 -1.48 15.61 -0.54
N CYS A 240 -1.50 16.69 0.25
CA CYS A 240 -0.79 17.93 -0.11
C CYS A 240 0.74 17.73 -0.17
N VAL A 241 1.33 16.95 0.72
CA VAL A 241 2.76 16.63 0.69
C VAL A 241 3.12 15.95 -0.62
N MET A 242 2.36 14.92 -1.01
CA MET A 242 2.63 14.21 -2.27
C MET A 242 2.35 15.10 -3.50
N LEU A 243 1.28 15.90 -3.49
CA LEU A 243 0.99 16.86 -4.55
C LEU A 243 2.13 17.88 -4.73
N VAL A 244 2.66 18.43 -3.63
CA VAL A 244 3.79 19.36 -3.70
C VAL A 244 5.05 18.66 -4.22
N THR A 245 5.28 17.42 -3.79
CA THR A 245 6.41 16.64 -4.28
C THR A 245 6.32 16.40 -5.78
N ASP A 246 5.14 16.02 -6.26
CA ASP A 246 4.87 15.77 -7.68
C ASP A 246 5.10 17.04 -8.52
N VAL A 247 4.56 18.18 -8.09
CA VAL A 247 4.68 19.46 -8.82
C VAL A 247 6.08 20.05 -8.79
N LEU A 248 6.84 19.88 -7.69
CA LEU A 248 8.17 20.49 -7.57
C LEU A 248 9.29 19.63 -8.15
N LEU A 249 9.12 18.32 -8.22
CA LEU A 249 10.14 17.37 -8.67
C LEU A 249 9.79 16.69 -10.00
N GLY A 250 8.51 16.72 -10.42
CA GLY A 250 7.99 16.15 -11.67
C GLY A 250 7.88 17.19 -12.78
#